data_5a657b6c0a3ba4aae7db64fec8d0fe3b
#
_entry.id   5a657b6c0a3ba4aae7db64fec8d0fe3b
#
_cell.length_a   1.000
_cell.length_b   1.000
_cell.length_c   1.000
_cell.angle_alpha   90.00
_cell.angle_beta   90.00
_cell.angle_gamma   90.00
#
_symmetry.space_group_name_H-M   'P 1'
#
loop_
_entity.id
_entity.type
_entity.pdbx_description
1 polymer ?
#
loop_
_entity_poly.entity_id
_entity_poly.type
_entity_poly.pdbx_seq_one_letter_code
_entity_poly.pdbx_strand_id
1 'polypeptide(L)'
;MTDQQIVELYWNRDERAIHETDLKYRKYLYKIAYNILANEEDCEESINETYLHIWNSIPTNQPQILSAYVGKIIRELSIDIYRTRHRKKRQESEYAVSLEELKECTTGMNATEEVVDCKILAEIIHSFLMSLPKEHRIVFIGRYYYLDSMKYIAEYTGFSKAKVKIILHRTRNKLKDYLCEEGYLI
;
A
#
# COMPACT_ATOMS: atom_id res chain seq x y z
N MET A 1 7.50 -13.95 -14.06
CA MET A 1 8.18 -14.66 -12.95
C MET A 1 7.35 -14.61 -11.67
N THR A 2 7.56 -15.53 -10.70
CA THR A 2 6.98 -15.46 -9.35
C THR A 2 7.75 -14.44 -8.51
N ASP A 3 7.13 -13.94 -7.43
CA ASP A 3 7.80 -13.00 -6.52
C ASP A 3 9.07 -13.58 -5.91
N GLN A 4 9.01 -14.85 -5.53
CA GLN A 4 10.15 -15.56 -4.96
C GLN A 4 11.33 -15.63 -5.92
N GLN A 5 11.08 -15.93 -7.19
CA GLN A 5 12.12 -15.94 -8.22
C GLN A 5 12.74 -14.54 -8.44
N ILE A 6 11.93 -13.48 -8.37
CA ILE A 6 12.43 -12.11 -8.48
C ILE A 6 13.32 -11.78 -7.26
N VAL A 7 12.90 -12.14 -6.05
CA VAL A 7 13.70 -11.95 -4.82
C VAL A 7 15.01 -12.71 -4.90
N GLU A 8 15.02 -13.94 -5.43
CA GLU A 8 16.24 -14.72 -5.65
C GLU A 8 17.21 -14.05 -6.63
N LEU A 9 16.71 -13.41 -7.71
CA LEU A 9 17.56 -12.64 -8.61
C LEU A 9 18.23 -11.45 -7.88
N TYR A 10 17.49 -10.69 -7.07
CA TYR A 10 18.07 -9.63 -6.26
C TYR A 10 19.13 -10.15 -5.28
N TRP A 11 18.84 -11.28 -4.65
CA TRP A 11 19.76 -11.92 -3.73
C TRP A 11 21.09 -12.32 -4.39
N ASN A 12 21.00 -12.81 -5.61
CA ASN A 12 22.15 -13.18 -6.44
C ASN A 12 22.82 -12.01 -7.17
N ARG A 13 22.36 -10.77 -6.94
CA ARG A 13 22.84 -9.58 -7.64
C ARG A 13 22.72 -9.66 -9.16
N ASP A 14 21.69 -10.32 -9.65
CA ASP A 14 21.39 -10.43 -11.06
C ASP A 14 20.54 -9.21 -11.51
N GLU A 15 21.08 -8.41 -12.44
CA GLU A 15 20.42 -7.18 -12.93
C GLU A 15 19.04 -7.43 -13.56
N ARG A 16 18.76 -8.66 -14.01
CA ARG A 16 17.43 -9.05 -14.50
C ARG A 16 16.35 -8.85 -13.44
N ALA A 17 16.71 -8.84 -12.15
CA ALA A 17 15.77 -8.57 -11.06
C ALA A 17 15.02 -7.26 -11.24
N ILE A 18 15.72 -6.19 -11.65
CA ILE A 18 15.13 -4.87 -11.88
C ILE A 18 14.13 -4.94 -13.03
N HIS A 19 14.54 -5.55 -14.15
CA HIS A 19 13.68 -5.70 -15.32
C HIS A 19 12.41 -6.49 -15.01
N GLU A 20 12.52 -7.61 -14.32
CA GLU A 20 11.38 -8.46 -13.95
C GLU A 20 10.44 -7.74 -12.95
N THR A 21 11.01 -6.94 -12.05
CA THR A 21 10.22 -6.09 -11.14
C THR A 21 9.46 -5.02 -11.92
N ASP A 22 10.11 -4.36 -12.88
CA ASP A 22 9.48 -3.37 -13.74
C ASP A 22 8.34 -3.99 -14.54
N LEU A 23 8.56 -5.09 -15.24
CA LEU A 23 7.52 -5.78 -16.01
C LEU A 23 6.29 -6.14 -15.15
N LYS A 24 6.52 -6.57 -13.90
CA LYS A 24 5.45 -7.04 -13.04
C LYS A 24 4.73 -5.92 -12.30
N TYR A 25 5.48 -4.94 -11.81
CA TYR A 25 4.96 -3.97 -10.84
C TYR A 25 4.88 -2.53 -11.34
N ARG A 26 5.45 -2.16 -12.51
CA ARG A 26 5.46 -0.77 -13.00
C ARG A 26 4.09 -0.09 -12.97
N LYS A 27 3.06 -0.75 -13.48
CA LYS A 27 1.70 -0.19 -13.50
C LYS A 27 1.15 0.08 -12.09
N TYR A 28 1.45 -0.80 -11.17
CA TYR A 28 1.07 -0.66 -9.76
C TYR A 28 1.83 0.47 -9.08
N LEU A 29 3.15 0.51 -9.25
CA LEU A 29 4.01 1.56 -8.68
C LEU A 29 3.64 2.94 -9.25
N TYR A 30 3.47 3.03 -10.56
CA TYR A 30 3.07 4.27 -11.23
C TYR A 30 1.72 4.78 -10.71
N LYS A 31 0.73 3.90 -10.56
CA LYS A 31 -0.58 4.29 -10.03
C LYS A 31 -0.48 4.88 -8.63
N ILE A 32 0.31 4.26 -7.74
CA ILE A 32 0.52 4.76 -6.38
C ILE A 32 1.25 6.11 -6.42
N ALA A 33 2.35 6.20 -7.14
CA ALA A 33 3.12 7.44 -7.26
C ALA A 33 2.26 8.58 -7.81
N TYR A 34 1.51 8.34 -8.87
CA TYR A 34 0.66 9.34 -9.51
C TYR A 34 -0.47 9.83 -8.60
N ASN A 35 -1.07 8.95 -7.80
CA ASN A 35 -2.08 9.34 -6.81
C ASN A 35 -1.53 10.24 -5.69
N ILE A 36 -0.22 10.21 -5.45
CA ILE A 36 0.46 11.06 -4.46
C ILE A 36 1.01 12.34 -5.09
N LEU A 37 1.69 12.22 -6.23
CA LEU A 37 2.52 13.27 -6.82
C LEU A 37 1.79 14.09 -7.89
N ALA A 38 0.87 13.46 -8.65
CA ALA A 38 0.14 14.06 -9.77
C ALA A 38 1.06 14.73 -10.82
N ASN A 39 2.30 14.24 -10.97
CA ASN A 39 3.31 14.73 -11.90
C ASN A 39 4.06 13.52 -12.49
N GLU A 40 4.20 13.46 -13.82
CA GLU A 40 4.80 12.30 -14.51
C GLU A 40 6.31 12.17 -14.25
N GLU A 41 7.05 13.28 -14.26
CA GLU A 41 8.49 13.26 -14.01
C GLU A 41 8.81 12.77 -12.59
N ASP A 42 8.06 13.28 -11.61
CA ASP A 42 8.19 12.85 -10.22
C ASP A 42 7.83 11.38 -10.02
N CYS A 43 6.85 10.88 -10.76
CA CYS A 43 6.49 9.46 -10.73
C CYS A 43 7.63 8.59 -11.25
N GLU A 44 8.23 8.95 -12.38
CA GLU A 44 9.36 8.23 -12.96
C GLU A 44 10.58 8.29 -12.03
N GLU A 45 10.89 9.45 -11.44
CA GLU A 45 11.94 9.61 -10.43
C GLU A 45 11.70 8.66 -9.25
N SER A 46 10.49 8.70 -8.67
CA SER A 46 10.12 7.85 -7.52
C SER A 46 10.19 6.35 -7.84
N ILE A 47 9.83 5.94 -9.06
CA ILE A 47 9.91 4.55 -9.51
C ILE A 47 11.36 4.10 -9.63
N ASN A 48 12.21 4.91 -10.26
CA ASN A 48 13.64 4.60 -10.43
C ASN A 48 14.34 4.50 -9.06
N GLU A 49 14.07 5.43 -8.15
CA GLU A 49 14.56 5.39 -6.77
C GLU A 49 14.04 4.13 -6.03
N THR A 50 12.81 3.70 -6.29
CA THR A 50 12.26 2.47 -5.73
C THR A 50 13.09 1.26 -6.17
N TYR A 51 13.45 1.14 -7.44
CA TYR A 51 14.28 0.03 -7.92
C TYR A 51 15.67 0.04 -7.31
N LEU A 52 16.29 1.22 -7.20
CA LEU A 52 17.60 1.38 -6.55
C LEU A 52 17.52 0.98 -5.06
N HIS A 53 16.47 1.40 -4.37
CA HIS A 53 16.27 1.07 -2.97
C HIS A 53 16.09 -0.44 -2.77
N ILE A 54 15.30 -1.11 -3.62
CA ILE A 54 15.12 -2.56 -3.58
C ILE A 54 16.45 -3.27 -3.83
N TRP A 55 17.18 -2.83 -4.86
CA TRP A 55 18.50 -3.38 -5.20
C TRP A 55 19.46 -3.34 -4.02
N ASN A 56 19.48 -2.24 -3.30
CA ASN A 56 20.39 -2.07 -2.16
C ASN A 56 19.95 -2.81 -0.90
N SER A 57 18.66 -3.04 -0.72
CA SER A 57 18.08 -3.52 0.55
C SER A 57 17.77 -5.02 0.58
N ILE A 58 17.46 -5.67 -0.53
CA ILE A 58 17.06 -7.09 -0.53
C ILE A 58 18.17 -8.04 -0.04
N PRO A 59 19.46 -7.87 -0.32
CA PRO A 59 20.47 -8.77 0.25
C PRO A 59 20.54 -8.73 1.77
N THR A 60 20.04 -7.66 2.40
CA THR A 60 19.95 -7.55 3.86
C THR A 60 18.54 -7.93 4.35
N ASN A 61 17.51 -7.63 3.54
CA ASN A 61 16.11 -7.88 3.84
C ASN A 61 15.55 -8.93 2.87
N GLN A 62 14.90 -9.96 3.41
CA GLN A 62 14.21 -10.96 2.59
C GLN A 62 12.70 -10.75 2.70
N PRO A 63 12.09 -9.99 1.77
CA PRO A 63 10.65 -9.72 1.85
C PRO A 63 9.85 -10.99 1.60
N GLN A 64 8.94 -11.31 2.50
CA GLN A 64 8.02 -12.45 2.34
C GLN A 64 6.95 -12.17 1.27
N ILE A 65 6.55 -10.90 1.14
CA ILE A 65 5.54 -10.42 0.18
C ILE A 65 6.14 -9.26 -0.60
N LEU A 66 6.61 -9.55 -1.82
CA LEU A 66 7.30 -8.55 -2.65
C LEU A 66 6.39 -7.37 -3.00
N SER A 67 5.11 -7.60 -3.33
CA SER A 67 4.17 -6.52 -3.66
C SER A 67 3.97 -5.53 -2.51
N ALA A 68 3.91 -6.01 -1.27
CA ALA A 68 3.81 -5.16 -0.09
C ALA A 68 5.09 -4.35 0.12
N TYR A 69 6.24 -5.00 -0.07
CA TYR A 69 7.55 -4.39 0.09
C TYR A 69 7.79 -3.25 -0.91
N VAL A 70 7.62 -3.51 -2.21
CA VAL A 70 7.77 -2.48 -3.24
C VAL A 70 6.73 -1.36 -3.09
N GLY A 71 5.50 -1.73 -2.70
CA GLY A 71 4.42 -0.78 -2.44
C GLY A 71 4.70 0.14 -1.24
N LYS A 72 5.38 -0.34 -0.20
CA LYS A 72 5.83 0.48 0.92
C LYS A 72 6.87 1.50 0.46
N ILE A 73 7.91 1.03 -0.23
CA ILE A 73 9.02 1.89 -0.68
C ILE A 73 8.53 3.02 -1.59
N ILE A 74 7.73 2.69 -2.63
CA ILE A 74 7.22 3.73 -3.54
C ILE A 74 6.36 4.78 -2.82
N ARG A 75 5.57 4.37 -1.80
CA ARG A 75 4.79 5.32 -1.00
C ARG A 75 5.69 6.26 -0.20
N GLU A 76 6.68 5.73 0.50
CA GLU A 76 7.62 6.51 1.31
C GLU A 76 8.36 7.53 0.45
N LEU A 77 8.93 7.11 -0.68
CA LEU A 77 9.65 7.98 -1.61
C LEU A 77 8.73 9.05 -2.23
N SER A 78 7.56 8.66 -2.70
CA SER A 78 6.60 9.61 -3.28
C SER A 78 6.15 10.67 -2.26
N ILE A 79 5.97 10.28 -0.99
CA ILE A 79 5.62 11.24 0.07
C ILE A 79 6.77 12.20 0.35
N ASP A 80 8.00 11.73 0.35
CA ASP A 80 9.16 12.57 0.62
C ASP A 80 9.39 13.57 -0.52
N ILE A 81 9.20 13.17 -1.77
CA ILE A 81 9.19 14.08 -2.93
C ILE A 81 8.06 15.12 -2.77
N TYR A 82 6.83 14.65 -2.46
CA TYR A 82 5.68 15.54 -2.25
C TYR A 82 5.95 16.56 -1.14
N ARG A 83 6.43 16.13 0.02
CA ARG A 83 6.74 17.00 1.17
C ARG A 83 7.83 18.02 0.84
N THR A 84 8.86 17.61 0.11
CA THR A 84 9.97 18.49 -0.29
C THR A 84 9.48 19.60 -1.21
N ARG A 85 8.61 19.28 -2.18
CA ARG A 85 8.06 20.25 -3.13
C ARG A 85 6.97 21.15 -2.52
N HIS A 86 6.21 20.66 -1.55
CA HIS A 86 5.06 21.35 -0.95
C HIS A 86 5.35 21.94 0.43
N ARG A 87 6.61 22.12 0.82
CA ARG A 87 7.03 22.71 2.11
C ARG A 87 6.32 24.01 2.50
N LYS A 88 5.76 24.77 1.53
CA LYS A 88 5.06 26.04 1.74
C LYS A 88 3.54 25.94 1.81
N LYS A 89 2.91 24.82 1.49
CA LYS A 89 1.46 24.63 1.59
C LYS A 89 1.15 23.42 2.47
N ARG A 90 0.66 23.70 3.70
CA ARG A 90 0.00 22.71 4.57
C ARG A 90 -1.31 22.23 3.93
N GLN A 91 -1.24 21.42 2.90
CA GLN A 91 -2.35 20.56 2.51
C GLN A 91 -1.95 19.14 2.90
N GLU A 92 -2.67 18.60 3.90
CA GLU A 92 -2.62 17.17 4.18
C GLU A 92 -3.01 16.45 2.88
N SER A 93 -2.09 15.65 2.34
CA SER A 93 -2.40 14.87 1.14
C SER A 93 -3.52 13.87 1.51
N GLU A 94 -4.40 13.54 0.57
CA GLU A 94 -5.42 12.49 0.79
C GLU A 94 -4.80 11.16 1.27
N TYR A 95 -3.52 10.96 0.97
CA TYR A 95 -2.73 9.85 1.45
C TYR A 95 -2.43 9.91 2.96
N ALA A 96 -1.99 11.06 3.48
CA ALA A 96 -1.75 11.21 4.93
C ALA A 96 -3.03 10.94 5.71
N VAL A 97 -4.18 11.42 5.19
CA VAL A 97 -5.50 11.14 5.75
C VAL A 97 -5.82 9.64 5.70
N SER A 98 -5.55 8.96 4.58
CA SER A 98 -5.85 7.52 4.45
C SER A 98 -4.99 6.65 5.36
N LEU A 99 -3.74 7.01 5.59
CA LEU A 99 -2.87 6.32 6.56
C LEU A 99 -3.34 6.51 7.99
N GLU A 100 -3.72 7.76 8.37
CA GLU A 100 -4.23 8.03 9.70
C GLU A 100 -5.53 7.27 9.96
N GLU A 101 -6.43 7.24 8.98
CA GLU A 101 -7.64 6.42 9.01
C GLU A 101 -7.37 4.92 9.26
N LEU A 102 -6.29 4.36 8.68
CA LEU A 102 -5.90 2.96 8.93
C LEU A 102 -5.22 2.77 10.29
N LYS A 103 -4.40 3.72 10.72
CA LYS A 103 -3.76 3.67 12.05
C LYS A 103 -4.79 3.60 13.16
N GLU A 104 -5.90 4.34 13.06
CA GLU A 104 -7.01 4.25 14.01
C GLU A 104 -7.55 2.83 14.17
N CYS A 105 -7.49 2.01 13.10
CA CYS A 105 -7.94 0.62 13.13
C CYS A 105 -6.92 -0.34 13.73
N THR A 106 -5.63 0.04 13.72
CA THR A 106 -4.51 -0.78 14.20
C THR A 106 -3.93 -0.28 15.52
N THR A 107 -4.51 0.76 16.11
CA THR A 107 -4.11 1.27 17.43
C THR A 107 -4.38 0.20 18.48
N GLY A 108 -3.32 -0.33 19.09
CA GLY A 108 -3.39 -1.46 20.04
C GLY A 108 -2.80 -2.77 19.49
N MET A 109 -2.32 -2.81 18.25
CA MET A 109 -1.48 -3.92 17.82
C MET A 109 -0.21 -3.93 18.69
N ASN A 110 -0.08 -4.96 19.52
CA ASN A 110 1.15 -5.20 20.25
C ASN A 110 2.24 -5.55 19.23
N ALA A 111 2.99 -4.53 18.81
CA ALA A 111 4.28 -4.71 18.13
C ALA A 111 5.33 -5.17 19.16
N THR A 112 5.02 -6.16 19.98
CA THR A 112 6.03 -6.91 20.70
C THR A 112 6.75 -7.78 19.67
N GLU A 113 8.04 -7.77 19.73
CA GLU A 113 9.10 -8.29 18.87
C GLU A 113 9.00 -9.75 18.38
N GLU A 114 7.89 -10.41 18.51
CA GLU A 114 7.58 -11.62 17.78
C GLU A 114 7.13 -11.21 16.38
N VAL A 115 7.96 -11.51 15.43
CA VAL A 115 7.74 -11.37 13.99
C VAL A 115 6.35 -11.90 13.67
N VAL A 116 5.35 -11.00 13.64
CA VAL A 116 4.04 -11.34 13.08
C VAL A 116 4.33 -11.84 11.68
N ASP A 117 4.11 -13.12 11.44
CA ASP A 117 4.36 -13.68 10.12
C ASP A 117 3.50 -12.89 9.13
N CYS A 118 4.16 -12.02 8.35
CA CYS A 118 3.48 -11.15 7.40
C CYS A 118 2.57 -11.94 6.45
N LYS A 119 2.84 -13.23 6.25
CA LYS A 119 1.99 -14.12 5.47
C LYS A 119 0.69 -14.42 6.17
N ILE A 120 0.74 -14.74 7.46
CA ILE A 120 -0.45 -15.02 8.27
C ILE A 120 -1.34 -13.77 8.31
N LEU A 121 -0.76 -12.60 8.58
CA LEU A 121 -1.51 -11.34 8.57
C LEU A 121 -2.11 -11.03 7.18
N ALA A 122 -1.38 -11.30 6.11
CA ALA A 122 -1.88 -11.12 4.75
C ALA A 122 -3.05 -12.08 4.42
N GLU A 123 -2.99 -13.33 4.90
CA GLU A 123 -4.08 -14.30 4.75
C GLU A 123 -5.32 -13.89 5.54
N ILE A 124 -5.15 -13.37 6.74
CA ILE A 124 -6.24 -12.85 7.57
C ILE A 124 -6.91 -11.64 6.90
N ILE A 125 -6.11 -10.66 6.45
CA ILE A 125 -6.63 -9.51 5.71
C ILE A 125 -7.30 -9.95 4.41
N HIS A 126 -6.74 -10.92 3.70
CA HIS A 126 -7.36 -11.48 2.50
C HIS A 126 -8.73 -12.10 2.81
N SER A 127 -8.81 -12.94 3.84
CA SER A 127 -10.05 -13.58 4.29
C SER A 127 -11.11 -12.55 4.68
N PHE A 128 -10.72 -11.53 5.44
CA PHE A 128 -11.59 -10.40 5.74
C PHE A 128 -12.10 -9.71 4.47
N LEU A 129 -11.22 -9.38 3.53
CA LEU A 129 -11.62 -8.72 2.28
C LEU A 129 -12.57 -9.59 1.45
N MET A 130 -12.36 -10.91 1.45
CA MET A 130 -13.24 -11.85 0.74
C MET A 130 -14.61 -11.98 1.41
N SER A 131 -14.73 -11.77 2.72
CA SER A 131 -16.01 -11.75 3.45
C SER A 131 -16.87 -10.51 3.16
N LEU A 132 -16.26 -9.43 2.63
CA LEU A 132 -16.97 -8.20 2.32
C LEU A 132 -17.82 -8.32 1.03
N PRO A 133 -18.98 -7.63 0.97
CA PRO A 133 -19.65 -7.40 -0.30
C PRO A 133 -18.71 -6.83 -1.35
N LYS A 134 -18.83 -7.28 -2.60
CA LYS A 134 -17.94 -6.88 -3.71
C LYS A 134 -17.73 -5.37 -3.80
N GLU A 135 -18.81 -4.58 -3.65
CA GLU A 135 -18.74 -3.12 -3.71
C GLU A 135 -17.90 -2.51 -2.58
N HIS A 136 -18.09 -3.01 -1.34
CA HIS A 136 -17.31 -2.54 -0.18
C HIS A 136 -15.83 -2.89 -0.32
N ARG A 137 -15.53 -4.09 -0.81
CA ARG A 137 -14.17 -4.54 -1.09
C ARG A 137 -13.49 -3.65 -2.14
N ILE A 138 -14.18 -3.33 -3.24
CA ILE A 138 -13.65 -2.42 -4.28
C ILE A 138 -13.33 -1.05 -3.70
N VAL A 139 -14.24 -0.47 -2.93
CA VAL A 139 -14.04 0.83 -2.27
C VAL A 139 -12.85 0.80 -1.31
N PHE A 140 -12.74 -0.25 -0.50
CA PHE A 140 -11.65 -0.40 0.47
C PHE A 140 -10.29 -0.57 -0.21
N ILE A 141 -10.19 -1.45 -1.19
CA ILE A 141 -8.96 -1.68 -1.97
C ILE A 141 -8.57 -0.41 -2.74
N GLY A 142 -9.53 0.28 -3.36
CA GLY A 142 -9.28 1.55 -4.04
C GLY A 142 -8.63 2.57 -3.10
N ARG A 143 -9.18 2.74 -1.90
CA ARG A 143 -8.71 3.74 -0.94
C ARG A 143 -7.36 3.42 -0.34
N TYR A 144 -7.14 2.19 0.12
CA TYR A 144 -5.99 1.84 0.97
C TYR A 144 -4.87 1.11 0.24
N TYR A 145 -5.19 0.40 -0.83
CA TYR A 145 -4.17 -0.28 -1.62
C TYR A 145 -3.69 0.57 -2.80
N TYR A 146 -4.64 1.15 -3.57
CA TYR A 146 -4.31 2.00 -4.72
C TYR A 146 -4.20 3.48 -4.38
N LEU A 147 -4.59 3.92 -3.19
CA LEU A 147 -4.60 5.31 -2.73
C LEU A 147 -5.48 6.23 -3.58
N ASP A 148 -6.56 5.68 -4.15
CA ASP A 148 -7.50 6.43 -4.94
C ASP A 148 -8.20 7.51 -4.08
N SER A 149 -8.42 8.69 -4.66
CA SER A 149 -9.20 9.73 -3.99
C SER A 149 -10.66 9.32 -3.82
N MET A 150 -11.32 9.81 -2.77
CA MET A 150 -12.76 9.54 -2.58
C MET A 150 -13.62 10.00 -3.77
N LYS A 151 -13.17 11.04 -4.49
CA LYS A 151 -13.82 11.51 -5.72
C LYS A 151 -13.71 10.46 -6.83
N TYR A 152 -12.52 9.95 -7.06
CA TYR A 152 -12.26 8.95 -8.10
C TYR A 152 -12.97 7.62 -7.80
N ILE A 153 -12.95 7.19 -6.51
CA ILE A 153 -13.73 6.01 -6.07
C ILE A 153 -15.23 6.18 -6.37
N ALA A 154 -15.77 7.36 -6.06
CA ALA A 154 -17.18 7.67 -6.34
C ALA A 154 -17.51 7.59 -7.85
N GLU A 155 -16.62 8.09 -8.71
CA GLU A 155 -16.77 8.08 -10.17
C GLU A 155 -16.85 6.65 -10.72
N TYR A 156 -15.88 5.76 -10.41
CA TYR A 156 -15.86 4.42 -10.99
C TYR A 156 -16.84 3.43 -10.31
N THR A 157 -17.30 3.72 -9.09
CA THR A 157 -18.29 2.88 -8.41
C THR A 157 -19.72 3.32 -8.66
N GLY A 158 -19.93 4.54 -9.17
CA GLY A 158 -21.25 5.14 -9.30
C GLY A 158 -21.89 5.56 -7.97
N PHE A 159 -21.11 5.60 -6.86
CA PHE A 159 -21.59 6.02 -5.55
C PHE A 159 -21.41 7.51 -5.32
N SER A 160 -22.22 8.09 -4.42
CA SER A 160 -21.91 9.42 -3.90
C SER A 160 -20.67 9.39 -2.99
N LYS A 161 -19.93 10.51 -2.90
CA LYS A 161 -18.81 10.64 -1.95
C LYS A 161 -19.22 10.34 -0.51
N ALA A 162 -20.44 10.74 -0.12
CA ALA A 162 -20.99 10.44 1.22
C ALA A 162 -21.14 8.93 1.43
N LYS A 163 -21.65 8.18 0.43
CA LYS A 163 -21.78 6.73 0.49
C LYS A 163 -20.40 6.06 0.58
N VAL A 164 -19.41 6.52 -0.21
CA VAL A 164 -18.03 6.02 -0.14
C VAL A 164 -17.46 6.20 1.27
N LYS A 165 -17.61 7.39 1.87
CA LYS A 165 -17.15 7.68 3.23
C LYS A 165 -17.79 6.75 4.27
N ILE A 166 -19.09 6.52 4.18
CA ILE A 166 -19.83 5.62 5.08
C ILE A 166 -19.33 4.16 4.93
N ILE A 167 -19.13 3.69 3.69
CA ILE A 167 -18.61 2.35 3.42
C ILE A 167 -17.22 2.19 4.03
N LEU A 168 -16.31 3.13 3.81
CA LEU A 168 -14.96 3.10 4.36
C LEU A 168 -14.98 3.06 5.89
N HIS A 169 -15.74 3.95 6.52
CA HIS A 169 -15.86 3.98 7.99
C HIS A 169 -16.37 2.64 8.55
N ARG A 170 -17.47 2.11 8.02
CA ARG A 170 -18.04 0.84 8.45
C ARG A 170 -17.11 -0.35 8.21
N THR A 171 -16.39 -0.34 7.09
CA THR A 171 -15.46 -1.42 6.75
C THR A 171 -14.21 -1.38 7.66
N ARG A 172 -13.73 -0.20 8.03
CA ARG A 172 -12.64 -0.07 9.02
C ARG A 172 -13.04 -0.63 10.39
N ASN A 173 -14.23 -0.27 10.87
CA ASN A 173 -14.70 -0.80 12.15
C ASN A 173 -14.81 -2.33 12.12
N LYS A 174 -15.38 -2.89 11.05
CA LYS A 174 -15.41 -4.35 10.87
C LYS A 174 -14.03 -4.99 10.79
N LEU A 175 -13.05 -4.33 10.16
CA LEU A 175 -11.67 -4.83 10.13
C LEU A 175 -11.08 -4.85 11.54
N LYS A 176 -11.31 -3.79 12.31
CA LYS A 176 -10.86 -3.72 13.70
C LYS A 176 -11.44 -4.86 14.54
N ASP A 177 -12.77 -5.04 14.47
CA ASP A 177 -13.45 -6.13 15.19
C ASP A 177 -12.90 -7.49 14.78
N TYR A 178 -12.73 -7.73 13.48
CA TYR A 178 -12.17 -8.95 12.92
C TYR A 178 -10.73 -9.22 13.39
N LEU A 179 -9.87 -8.20 13.42
CA LEU A 179 -8.50 -8.32 13.94
C LEU A 179 -8.47 -8.58 15.45
N CYS A 180 -9.44 -8.06 16.22
CA CYS A 180 -9.59 -8.39 17.63
C CYS A 180 -9.98 -9.88 17.82
N GLU A 181 -10.94 -10.40 17.03
CA GLU A 181 -11.36 -11.80 17.07
C GLU A 181 -10.21 -12.76 16.72
N GLU A 182 -9.34 -12.38 15.78
CA GLU A 182 -8.14 -13.14 15.39
C GLU A 182 -6.95 -12.96 16.37
N GLY A 183 -7.13 -12.18 17.46
CA GLY A 183 -6.12 -11.99 18.50
C GLY A 183 -4.99 -11.00 18.17
N TYR A 184 -5.14 -10.19 17.13
CA TYR A 184 -4.14 -9.20 16.72
C TYR A 184 -4.31 -7.82 17.39
N LEU A 185 -5.45 -7.55 17.98
CA LEU A 185 -5.74 -6.32 18.73
C LEU A 185 -6.25 -6.69 20.12
N ILE A 186 -5.81 -5.95 21.13
CA ILE A 186 -6.29 -6.01 22.52
C ILE A 186 -7.02 -4.72 22.85
#